data_2766b197567acd53b734dbcb59602da5
#
_entry.id   2766b197567acd53b734dbcb59602da5
#
_cell.length_a   1.000
_cell.length_b   1.000
_cell.length_c   1.000
_cell.angle_alpha   90.00
_cell.angle_beta   90.00
_cell.angle_gamma   90.00
#
_symmetry.space_group_name_H-M   'P 1'
#
loop_
_entity.id
_entity.type
_entity.pdbx_description
1 polymer ?
#
loop_
_entity_poly.entity_id
_entity_poly.type
_entity_poly.pdbx_seq_one_letter_code
_entity_poly.pdbx_strand_id
1 'polypeptide(L)'
;MKTPLIVAALALALAGCGEAIDRVEWPVMGTIAAVQARGGADMRTVRDVCQGAFAEVVDSFNAHDPASRISRIAALTDDEAAKSWTEREWSCVSAALRLRDESGGAFDPRWRGPGTLDLGAIAKGYAVDLAADSIVEKSPEMKGDVLIDLGGNLKSVRGDWRVGVKDPDGDGFVASVVLHPGEALATSAEYYRGRHIYDGRTGKPAASGVKSVTVLCRSAMQADGLSTTLFILGPEEGMALTEKHGVECSVLFVMADGRRVCGGGRFSLD
;
A
#
# COMPACT_ATOMS: atom_id res chain seq x y z
N MET A 1 3.31 30.44 -0.16
CA MET A 1 3.65 29.02 -0.39
C MET A 1 2.37 28.32 -0.87
N LYS A 2 2.31 27.92 -2.14
CA LYS A 2 1.15 27.20 -2.69
C LYS A 2 1.32 25.73 -2.30
N THR A 3 0.46 25.22 -1.43
CA THR A 3 0.36 23.80 -1.10
C THR A 3 0.04 23.06 -2.39
N PRO A 4 0.83 22.06 -2.83
CA PRO A 4 0.46 21.28 -4.01
C PRO A 4 -0.81 20.50 -3.69
N LEU A 5 -1.78 20.63 -4.60
CA LEU A 5 -3.01 19.81 -4.57
C LEU A 5 -2.59 18.35 -4.78
N ILE A 6 -2.58 17.55 -3.72
CA ILE A 6 -2.29 16.13 -3.79
C ILE A 6 -3.53 15.44 -4.36
N VAL A 7 -3.53 15.22 -5.66
CA VAL A 7 -4.53 14.35 -6.30
C VAL A 7 -4.07 12.92 -6.05
N ALA A 8 -4.66 12.27 -5.05
CA ALA A 8 -4.45 10.84 -4.81
C ALA A 8 -4.91 10.03 -6.03
N ALA A 9 -4.23 8.93 -6.31
CA ALA A 9 -4.67 7.95 -7.30
C ALA A 9 -6.04 7.39 -6.85
N LEU A 10 -7.11 7.93 -7.43
CA LEU A 10 -8.46 7.53 -7.10
C LEU A 10 -8.72 6.20 -7.81
N ALA A 11 -8.64 5.08 -7.09
CA ALA A 11 -9.29 3.88 -7.55
C ALA A 11 -10.80 4.10 -7.38
N LEU A 12 -11.49 4.45 -8.46
CA LEU A 12 -12.94 4.51 -8.46
C LEU A 12 -13.48 3.08 -8.42
N ALA A 13 -14.22 2.74 -7.37
CA ALA A 13 -15.11 1.59 -7.43
C ALA A 13 -16.12 1.87 -8.56
N LEU A 14 -16.04 1.09 -9.64
CA LEU A 14 -16.96 1.21 -10.75
C LEU A 14 -18.32 0.72 -10.27
N ALA A 15 -19.30 1.62 -10.13
CA ALA A 15 -20.64 1.29 -9.72
C ALA A 15 -21.26 0.33 -10.73
N GLY A 16 -21.48 -0.92 -10.30
CA GLY A 16 -22.46 -1.81 -10.92
C GLY A 16 -23.86 -1.26 -10.63
N CYS A 17 -24.80 -1.41 -11.54
CA CYS A 17 -26.21 -0.99 -11.36
C CYS A 17 -26.76 -1.49 -10.02
N GLY A 18 -27.09 -0.58 -9.08
CA GLY A 18 -28.02 -0.95 -8.03
C GLY A 18 -27.97 -0.22 -6.70
N GLU A 19 -26.82 0.02 -6.07
CA GLU A 19 -26.78 0.60 -4.71
C GLU A 19 -25.97 1.89 -4.68
N ALA A 20 -26.47 2.88 -3.94
CA ALA A 20 -25.73 4.10 -3.67
C ALA A 20 -24.46 3.76 -2.85
N ILE A 21 -23.32 4.30 -3.27
CA ILE A 21 -22.05 4.19 -2.54
C ILE A 21 -21.86 5.48 -1.77
N ASP A 22 -21.84 5.38 -0.45
CA ASP A 22 -21.40 6.46 0.42
C ASP A 22 -19.88 6.53 0.40
N ARG A 23 -19.31 7.76 0.36
CA ARG A 23 -17.87 8.00 0.35
C ARG A 23 -17.51 9.15 1.28
N VAL A 24 -16.46 8.96 2.06
CA VAL A 24 -15.85 10.01 2.88
C VAL A 24 -14.35 10.01 2.67
N GLU A 25 -13.75 11.22 2.65
CA GLU A 25 -12.31 11.41 2.41
C GLU A 25 -11.71 12.36 3.43
N TRP A 26 -10.42 12.15 3.75
CA TRP A 26 -9.64 13.07 4.58
C TRP A 26 -8.13 12.95 4.29
N PRO A 27 -7.34 14.02 4.50
CA PRO A 27 -5.89 13.98 4.35
C PRO A 27 -5.23 13.27 5.53
N VAL A 28 -4.31 12.32 5.26
CA VAL A 28 -3.49 11.63 6.25
C VAL A 28 -2.26 11.00 5.59
N MET A 29 -1.16 10.82 6.31
CA MET A 29 0.09 10.17 5.82
C MET A 29 0.60 10.72 4.49
N GLY A 30 0.46 12.05 4.27
CA GLY A 30 0.91 12.71 3.04
C GLY A 30 0.11 12.33 1.78
N THR A 31 -1.11 11.80 1.95
CA THR A 31 -2.03 11.41 0.88
C THR A 31 -3.47 11.67 1.30
N ILE A 32 -4.44 11.16 0.54
CA ILE A 32 -5.85 11.15 0.88
C ILE A 32 -6.26 9.71 1.24
N ALA A 33 -6.89 9.57 2.39
CA ALA A 33 -7.62 8.37 2.74
C ALA A 33 -9.08 8.52 2.30
N ALA A 34 -9.68 7.42 1.87
CA ALA A 34 -11.10 7.33 1.57
C ALA A 34 -11.68 6.02 2.14
N VAL A 35 -12.93 6.10 2.57
CA VAL A 35 -13.74 4.94 2.86
C VAL A 35 -14.95 4.99 1.94
N GLN A 36 -15.27 3.86 1.32
CA GLN A 36 -16.49 3.67 0.55
C GLN A 36 -17.32 2.58 1.22
N ALA A 37 -18.63 2.81 1.30
CA ALA A 37 -19.54 1.87 1.94
C ALA A 37 -20.87 1.83 1.18
N ARG A 38 -21.57 0.68 1.28
CA ARG A 38 -22.91 0.49 0.74
C ARG A 38 -23.65 -0.57 1.55
N GLY A 39 -24.94 -0.78 1.25
CA GLY A 39 -25.73 -1.83 1.93
C GLY A 39 -25.97 -1.57 3.41
N GLY A 40 -25.96 -0.30 3.85
CA GLY A 40 -26.28 0.10 5.23
C GLY A 40 -25.12 -0.04 6.22
N ALA A 41 -23.87 -0.02 5.75
CA ALA A 41 -22.71 0.07 6.64
C ALA A 41 -22.70 1.41 7.41
N ASP A 42 -22.33 1.38 8.69
CA ASP A 42 -22.20 2.60 9.51
C ASP A 42 -20.90 3.34 9.15
N MET A 43 -21.01 4.26 8.20
CA MET A 43 -19.91 5.08 7.69
C MET A 43 -19.20 5.87 8.79
N ARG A 44 -19.89 6.32 9.83
CA ARG A 44 -19.28 7.07 10.94
C ARG A 44 -18.33 6.16 11.72
N THR A 45 -18.82 5.01 12.15
CA THR A 45 -17.99 4.01 12.87
C THR A 45 -16.80 3.58 12.02
N VAL A 46 -16.99 3.27 10.74
CA VAL A 46 -15.91 2.86 9.83
C VAL A 46 -14.84 3.95 9.73
N ARG A 47 -15.25 5.21 9.47
CA ARG A 47 -14.33 6.35 9.40
C ARG A 47 -13.54 6.53 10.69
N ASP A 48 -14.20 6.54 11.84
CA ASP A 48 -13.59 6.81 13.14
C ASP A 48 -12.57 5.70 13.51
N VAL A 49 -12.87 4.44 13.16
CA VAL A 49 -11.92 3.31 13.31
C VAL A 49 -10.71 3.48 12.39
N CYS A 50 -10.91 3.84 11.12
CA CYS A 50 -9.82 4.08 10.18
C CYS A 50 -8.93 5.25 10.65
N GLN A 51 -9.53 6.36 11.09
CA GLN A 51 -8.77 7.51 11.60
C GLN A 51 -7.91 7.13 12.81
N GLY A 52 -8.44 6.33 13.73
CA GLY A 52 -7.69 5.85 14.88
C GLY A 52 -6.51 4.96 14.49
N ALA A 53 -6.72 4.00 13.59
CA ALA A 53 -5.67 3.10 13.10
C ALA A 53 -4.57 3.88 12.34
N PHE A 54 -4.94 4.83 11.49
CA PHE A 54 -3.98 5.64 10.75
C PHE A 54 -3.18 6.57 11.65
N ALA A 55 -3.81 7.15 12.69
CA ALA A 55 -3.12 7.97 13.68
C ALA A 55 -2.08 7.14 14.45
N GLU A 56 -2.41 5.91 14.89
CA GLU A 56 -1.47 4.99 15.54
C GLU A 56 -0.21 4.75 14.68
N VAL A 57 -0.40 4.52 13.37
CA VAL A 57 0.73 4.30 12.45
C VAL A 57 1.55 5.57 12.23
N VAL A 58 0.92 6.74 12.15
CA VAL A 58 1.63 8.03 12.07
C VAL A 58 2.49 8.26 13.31
N ASP A 59 1.94 8.04 14.49
CA ASP A 59 2.66 8.24 15.76
C ASP A 59 3.85 7.28 15.89
N SER A 60 3.71 6.05 15.39
CA SER A 60 4.77 5.04 15.44
C SER A 60 5.84 5.25 14.36
N PHE A 61 5.44 5.54 13.11
CA PHE A 61 6.31 5.38 11.94
C PHE A 61 6.58 6.66 11.14
N ASN A 62 6.36 7.84 11.69
CA ASN A 62 6.71 9.10 11.02
C ASN A 62 8.23 9.35 11.02
N ALA A 63 8.95 8.81 10.05
CA ALA A 63 10.41 8.98 9.91
C ALA A 63 10.86 10.43 9.62
N HIS A 64 9.93 11.36 9.36
CA HIS A 64 10.22 12.79 9.15
C HIS A 64 10.22 13.58 10.46
N ASP A 65 9.72 13.01 11.54
CA ASP A 65 9.74 13.63 12.87
C ASP A 65 10.86 12.99 13.71
N PRO A 66 11.90 13.77 14.09
CA PRO A 66 12.99 13.26 14.95
C PRO A 66 12.50 12.80 16.32
N ALA A 67 11.36 13.32 16.79
CA ALA A 67 10.74 12.94 18.07
C ALA A 67 9.86 11.70 17.95
N SER A 68 9.59 11.20 16.75
CA SER A 68 8.79 10.01 16.53
C SER A 68 9.42 8.77 17.13
N ARG A 69 8.60 7.77 17.37
CA ARG A 69 9.05 6.49 17.92
C ARG A 69 10.06 5.79 16.99
N ILE A 70 9.78 5.73 15.70
CA ILE A 70 10.68 5.10 14.72
C ILE A 70 12.05 5.79 14.68
N SER A 71 12.10 7.14 14.71
CA SER A 71 13.36 7.89 14.65
C SER A 71 14.22 7.63 15.88
N ARG A 72 13.60 7.53 17.07
CA ARG A 72 14.32 7.22 18.32
C ARG A 72 14.86 5.78 18.34
N ILE A 73 14.06 4.81 17.88
CA ILE A 73 14.46 3.39 17.88
C ILE A 73 15.50 3.13 16.80
N ALA A 74 15.41 3.76 15.64
CA ALA A 74 16.37 3.60 14.54
C ALA A 74 17.81 4.01 14.93
N ALA A 75 17.97 4.87 15.95
CA ALA A 75 19.25 5.29 16.48
C ALA A 75 19.86 4.32 17.51
N LEU A 76 19.12 3.30 17.94
CA LEU A 76 19.59 2.26 18.88
C LEU A 76 20.40 1.18 18.15
N THR A 77 21.11 0.33 18.92
CA THR A 77 21.68 -0.90 18.39
C THR A 77 20.56 -1.86 17.93
N ASP A 78 20.86 -2.79 17.03
CA ASP A 78 19.88 -3.74 16.51
C ASP A 78 19.20 -4.56 17.63
N ASP A 79 19.95 -4.97 18.66
CA ASP A 79 19.43 -5.72 19.81
C ASP A 79 18.49 -4.88 20.70
N GLU A 80 18.80 -3.61 20.93
CA GLU A 80 17.96 -2.68 21.68
C GLU A 80 16.71 -2.29 20.88
N ALA A 81 16.88 -2.06 19.58
CA ALA A 81 15.79 -1.75 18.67
C ALA A 81 14.78 -2.91 18.62
N ALA A 82 15.23 -4.14 18.47
CA ALA A 82 14.35 -5.32 18.42
C ALA A 82 13.48 -5.46 19.68
N LYS A 83 13.99 -5.09 20.85
CA LYS A 83 13.26 -5.15 22.13
C LYS A 83 12.35 -3.94 22.39
N SER A 84 12.50 -2.89 21.58
CA SER A 84 11.79 -1.63 21.77
C SER A 84 10.45 -1.57 21.03
N TRP A 85 10.24 -2.42 20.04
CA TRP A 85 9.00 -2.50 19.28
C TRP A 85 7.90 -3.23 20.06
N THR A 86 6.67 -2.76 19.93
CA THR A 86 5.50 -3.56 20.30
C THR A 86 5.34 -4.70 19.29
N GLU A 87 4.59 -5.73 19.63
CA GLU A 87 4.31 -6.86 18.72
C GLU A 87 3.69 -6.39 17.40
N ARG A 88 2.75 -5.45 17.47
CA ARG A 88 2.11 -4.84 16.29
C ARG A 88 3.10 -4.08 15.42
N GLU A 89 3.92 -3.21 16.01
CA GLU A 89 4.94 -2.47 15.26
C GLU A 89 5.97 -3.42 14.65
N TRP A 90 6.40 -4.43 15.42
CA TRP A 90 7.36 -5.42 14.96
C TRP A 90 6.86 -6.21 13.76
N SER A 91 5.56 -6.46 13.64
CA SER A 91 4.99 -7.13 12.46
C SER A 91 5.29 -6.35 11.17
N CYS A 92 5.18 -5.02 11.18
CA CYS A 92 5.51 -4.17 10.04
C CYS A 92 7.03 -4.07 9.81
N VAL A 93 7.80 -3.81 10.88
CA VAL A 93 9.27 -3.68 10.80
C VAL A 93 9.90 -4.98 10.30
N SER A 94 9.52 -6.13 10.87
CA SER A 94 10.06 -7.43 10.47
C SER A 94 9.68 -7.81 9.04
N ALA A 95 8.48 -7.44 8.59
CA ALA A 95 8.07 -7.63 7.20
C ALA A 95 8.94 -6.80 6.23
N ALA A 96 9.25 -5.55 6.58
CA ALA A 96 10.14 -4.70 5.79
C ALA A 96 11.57 -5.24 5.74
N LEU A 97 12.10 -5.72 6.88
CA LEU A 97 13.44 -6.32 6.93
C LEU A 97 13.51 -7.64 6.15
N ARG A 98 12.48 -8.48 6.24
CA ARG A 98 12.37 -9.71 5.45
C ARG A 98 12.37 -9.39 3.96
N LEU A 99 11.56 -8.42 3.54
CA LEU A 99 11.48 -8.04 2.13
C LEU A 99 12.81 -7.48 1.60
N ARG A 100 13.59 -6.77 2.46
CA ARG A 100 14.97 -6.39 2.15
C ARG A 100 15.83 -7.61 1.85
N ASP A 101 15.81 -8.60 2.74
CA ASP A 101 16.64 -9.79 2.62
C ASP A 101 16.23 -10.65 1.41
N GLU A 102 14.93 -10.83 1.19
CA GLU A 102 14.36 -11.57 0.05
C GLU A 102 14.68 -10.90 -1.29
N SER A 103 14.65 -9.57 -1.36
CA SER A 103 14.94 -8.79 -2.58
C SER A 103 16.43 -8.54 -2.82
N GLY A 104 17.32 -9.10 -1.97
CA GLY A 104 18.76 -8.84 -2.05
C GLY A 104 19.12 -7.36 -1.86
N GLY A 105 18.33 -6.64 -1.04
CA GLY A 105 18.53 -5.23 -0.72
C GLY A 105 17.91 -4.26 -1.71
N ALA A 106 17.20 -4.71 -2.76
CA ALA A 106 16.50 -3.81 -3.67
C ALA A 106 15.45 -2.96 -2.92
N PHE A 107 14.60 -3.58 -2.13
CA PHE A 107 13.83 -2.91 -1.11
C PHE A 107 14.70 -2.80 0.15
N ASP A 108 14.97 -1.60 0.63
CA ASP A 108 15.71 -1.40 1.87
C ASP A 108 15.08 -0.29 2.72
N PRO A 109 14.49 -0.61 3.88
CA PRO A 109 13.96 0.41 4.77
C PRO A 109 15.05 1.29 5.39
N ARG A 110 16.33 0.95 5.23
CA ARG A 110 17.50 1.73 5.67
C ARG A 110 18.22 2.45 4.50
N TRP A 111 17.55 2.62 3.36
CA TRP A 111 18.14 3.21 2.15
C TRP A 111 18.79 4.58 2.35
N ARG A 112 18.41 5.32 3.39
CA ARG A 112 19.01 6.62 3.75
C ARG A 112 20.32 6.50 4.53
N GLY A 113 20.74 5.28 4.88
CA GLY A 113 21.98 4.98 5.58
C GLY A 113 21.80 4.47 7.02
N PRO A 114 22.92 4.17 7.69
CA PRO A 114 22.93 3.65 9.06
C PRO A 114 22.18 4.55 10.04
N GLY A 115 21.51 3.96 11.01
CA GLY A 115 20.75 4.69 12.02
C GLY A 115 19.44 5.31 11.52
N THR A 116 19.02 5.00 10.28
CA THR A 116 17.73 5.41 9.74
C THR A 116 16.82 4.20 9.55
N LEU A 117 15.50 4.43 9.61
CA LEU A 117 14.49 3.45 9.28
C LEU A 117 13.30 4.20 8.67
N ASP A 118 12.99 3.90 7.41
CA ASP A 118 11.90 4.51 6.66
C ASP A 118 10.95 3.40 6.18
N LEU A 119 9.76 3.34 6.75
CA LEU A 119 8.73 2.36 6.39
C LEU A 119 7.70 2.92 5.39
N GLY A 120 7.95 4.07 4.78
CA GLY A 120 7.01 4.75 3.88
C GLY A 120 6.51 3.91 2.70
N ALA A 121 7.27 2.87 2.33
CA ALA A 121 6.94 1.95 1.24
C ALA A 121 6.14 0.70 1.67
N ILE A 122 5.73 0.61 2.95
CA ILE A 122 4.97 -0.53 3.48
C ILE A 122 3.96 -0.10 4.56
N ALA A 123 4.19 1.04 5.22
CA ALA A 123 3.40 1.48 6.36
C ALA A 123 1.97 1.88 6.00
N LYS A 124 1.69 2.31 4.76
CA LYS A 124 0.32 2.62 4.33
C LYS A 124 -0.52 1.36 4.22
N GLY A 125 0.05 0.31 3.60
CA GLY A 125 -0.59 -1.00 3.55
C GLY A 125 -0.83 -1.57 4.94
N TYR A 126 0.16 -1.44 5.84
CA TYR A 126 0.01 -1.84 7.24
C TYR A 126 -1.14 -1.09 7.94
N ALA A 127 -1.25 0.22 7.75
CA ALA A 127 -2.34 1.02 8.31
C ALA A 127 -3.71 0.56 7.80
N VAL A 128 -3.82 0.21 6.52
CA VAL A 128 -5.05 -0.32 5.92
C VAL A 128 -5.41 -1.69 6.51
N ASP A 129 -4.44 -2.60 6.69
CA ASP A 129 -4.68 -3.89 7.34
C ASP A 129 -5.14 -3.69 8.79
N LEU A 130 -4.46 -2.83 9.57
CA LEU A 130 -4.83 -2.52 10.94
C LEU A 130 -6.26 -1.95 11.07
N ALA A 131 -6.64 -1.07 10.14
CA ALA A 131 -7.99 -0.51 10.11
C ALA A 131 -9.03 -1.58 9.77
N ALA A 132 -8.76 -2.43 8.77
CA ALA A 132 -9.66 -3.49 8.36
C ALA A 132 -9.91 -4.51 9.49
N ASP A 133 -8.83 -4.96 10.14
CA ASP A 133 -8.91 -5.88 11.27
C ASP A 133 -9.67 -5.26 12.44
N SER A 134 -9.42 -3.97 12.74
CA SER A 134 -10.14 -3.25 13.78
C SER A 134 -11.64 -3.08 13.49
N ILE A 135 -12.05 -2.93 12.22
CA ILE A 135 -13.46 -2.89 11.84
C ILE A 135 -14.12 -4.25 12.08
N VAL A 136 -13.46 -5.33 11.66
CA VAL A 136 -13.99 -6.69 11.84
C VAL A 136 -14.10 -7.04 13.32
N GLU A 137 -13.10 -6.70 14.13
CA GLU A 137 -13.05 -7.00 15.55
C GLU A 137 -14.09 -6.19 16.36
N LYS A 138 -14.15 -4.85 16.12
CA LYS A 138 -15.01 -3.95 16.90
C LYS A 138 -16.46 -3.92 16.44
N SER A 139 -16.73 -4.36 15.22
CA SER A 139 -18.08 -4.31 14.62
C SER A 139 -18.42 -5.60 13.85
N PRO A 140 -18.39 -6.77 14.53
CA PRO A 140 -18.62 -8.07 13.86
C PRO A 140 -20.03 -8.15 13.22
N GLU A 141 -21.01 -7.48 13.81
CA GLU A 141 -22.41 -7.45 13.33
C GLU A 141 -22.67 -6.35 12.29
N MET A 142 -21.65 -5.58 11.88
CA MET A 142 -21.80 -4.53 10.88
C MET A 142 -22.34 -5.13 9.58
N LYS A 143 -23.41 -4.54 9.07
CA LYS A 143 -23.98 -4.86 7.76
C LYS A 143 -23.34 -4.02 6.67
N GLY A 144 -23.53 -4.45 5.42
CA GLY A 144 -23.07 -3.74 4.25
C GLY A 144 -21.58 -3.99 3.92
N ASP A 145 -21.19 -3.45 2.78
CA ASP A 145 -19.89 -3.62 2.19
C ASP A 145 -19.00 -2.41 2.50
N VAL A 146 -17.72 -2.64 2.72
CA VAL A 146 -16.76 -1.60 3.08
C VAL A 146 -15.45 -1.78 2.30
N LEU A 147 -15.00 -0.71 1.63
CA LEU A 147 -13.69 -0.59 0.98
C LEU A 147 -12.91 0.54 1.63
N ILE A 148 -11.68 0.27 2.03
CA ILE A 148 -10.71 1.26 2.51
C ILE A 148 -9.72 1.57 1.39
N ASP A 149 -9.38 2.85 1.22
CA ASP A 149 -8.33 3.33 0.32
C ASP A 149 -7.44 4.32 1.08
N LEU A 150 -6.15 4.08 1.11
CA LEU A 150 -5.15 4.99 1.65
C LEU A 150 -4.09 5.27 0.58
N GLY A 151 -4.37 6.26 -0.26
CA GLY A 151 -3.44 6.70 -1.30
C GLY A 151 -3.08 5.62 -2.31
N GLY A 152 -4.05 4.80 -2.73
CA GLY A 152 -3.89 3.70 -3.66
C GLY A 152 -3.53 2.35 -3.01
N ASN A 153 -3.54 2.28 -1.68
CA ASN A 153 -3.53 1.03 -0.93
C ASN A 153 -4.98 0.72 -0.54
N LEU A 154 -5.57 -0.27 -1.18
CA LEU A 154 -6.97 -0.62 -1.02
C LEU A 154 -7.12 -1.95 -0.30
N LYS A 155 -8.21 -2.09 0.48
CA LYS A 155 -8.64 -3.37 1.02
C LYS A 155 -10.15 -3.47 1.07
N SER A 156 -10.69 -4.55 0.48
CA SER A 156 -12.07 -4.92 0.72
C SER A 156 -12.20 -5.54 2.12
N VAL A 157 -12.86 -4.83 3.02
CA VAL A 157 -13.19 -5.38 4.34
C VAL A 157 -14.38 -6.34 4.23
N ARG A 158 -15.38 -5.93 3.42
CA ARG A 158 -16.60 -6.70 3.13
C ARG A 158 -17.07 -6.38 1.73
N GLY A 159 -17.69 -7.37 1.08
CA GLY A 159 -18.27 -7.26 -0.26
C GLY A 159 -17.26 -7.30 -1.39
N ASP A 160 -17.77 -7.47 -2.59
CA ASP A 160 -16.99 -7.49 -3.81
C ASP A 160 -16.90 -6.07 -4.40
N TRP A 161 -15.68 -5.60 -4.64
CA TRP A 161 -15.44 -4.27 -5.18
C TRP A 161 -14.70 -4.32 -6.50
N ARG A 162 -15.32 -3.84 -7.58
CA ARG A 162 -14.63 -3.69 -8.86
C ARG A 162 -13.80 -2.40 -8.84
N VAL A 163 -12.49 -2.55 -9.03
CA VAL A 163 -11.51 -1.46 -8.95
C VAL A 163 -10.80 -1.32 -10.29
N GLY A 164 -10.68 -0.08 -10.77
CA GLY A 164 -9.88 0.26 -11.94
C GLY A 164 -8.42 0.53 -11.56
N VAL A 165 -7.48 0.02 -12.35
CA VAL A 165 -6.07 0.37 -12.27
C VAL A 165 -5.81 1.56 -13.18
N LYS A 166 -5.42 2.70 -12.60
CA LYS A 166 -5.24 3.95 -13.33
C LYS A 166 -4.13 3.84 -14.38
N ASP A 167 -4.38 4.45 -15.55
CA ASP A 167 -3.36 4.65 -16.57
C ASP A 167 -2.31 5.67 -16.07
N PRO A 168 -1.00 5.31 -16.01
CA PRO A 168 0.05 6.25 -15.63
C PRO A 168 0.24 7.39 -16.63
N ASP A 169 -0.23 7.26 -17.87
CA ASP A 169 -0.05 8.22 -18.95
C ASP A 169 -1.34 8.99 -19.30
N GLY A 170 -2.47 8.65 -18.68
CA GLY A 170 -3.78 9.20 -19.04
C GLY A 170 -4.76 9.31 -17.89
N ASP A 171 -5.99 9.72 -18.24
CA ASP A 171 -7.09 9.84 -17.27
C ASP A 171 -7.94 8.57 -17.14
N GLY A 172 -7.64 7.53 -17.96
CA GLY A 172 -8.36 6.27 -17.99
C GLY A 172 -7.80 5.18 -17.06
N PHE A 173 -8.23 3.96 -17.34
CA PHE A 173 -7.75 2.77 -16.66
C PHE A 173 -7.03 1.87 -17.68
N VAL A 174 -6.01 1.15 -17.24
CA VAL A 174 -5.29 0.15 -18.05
C VAL A 174 -5.80 -1.26 -17.79
N ALA A 175 -6.48 -1.45 -16.68
CA ALA A 175 -7.05 -2.74 -16.29
C ALA A 175 -8.12 -2.54 -15.22
N SER A 176 -8.90 -3.59 -14.98
CA SER A 176 -9.76 -3.67 -13.80
C SER A 176 -9.59 -5.02 -13.09
N VAL A 177 -9.96 -5.04 -11.80
CA VAL A 177 -9.95 -6.25 -10.97
C VAL A 177 -11.10 -6.21 -9.98
N VAL A 178 -11.63 -7.37 -9.59
CA VAL A 178 -12.58 -7.48 -8.48
C VAL A 178 -11.80 -7.85 -7.23
N LEU A 179 -11.89 -7.03 -6.19
CA LEU A 179 -11.42 -7.35 -4.85
C LEU A 179 -12.53 -8.09 -4.11
N HIS A 180 -12.25 -9.30 -3.66
CA HIS A 180 -13.12 -10.04 -2.76
C HIS A 180 -12.84 -9.69 -1.29
N PRO A 181 -13.76 -10.01 -0.36
CA PRO A 181 -13.54 -9.76 1.06
C PRO A 181 -12.18 -10.27 1.57
N GLY A 182 -11.43 -9.41 2.25
CA GLY A 182 -10.09 -9.69 2.74
C GLY A 182 -8.97 -9.49 1.71
N GLU A 183 -9.28 -9.26 0.43
CA GLU A 183 -8.26 -8.95 -0.60
C GLU A 183 -7.88 -7.48 -0.58
N ALA A 184 -6.63 -7.23 -0.94
CA ALA A 184 -6.00 -5.92 -0.97
C ALA A 184 -5.26 -5.67 -2.28
N LEU A 185 -5.18 -4.40 -2.66
CA LEU A 185 -4.48 -3.92 -3.85
C LEU A 185 -3.58 -2.74 -3.47
N ALA A 186 -2.35 -2.73 -3.98
CA ALA A 186 -1.47 -1.58 -3.85
C ALA A 186 -0.82 -1.23 -5.19
N THR A 187 -0.61 0.06 -5.42
CA THR A 187 0.07 0.55 -6.64
C THR A 187 1.23 1.46 -6.28
N SER A 188 2.42 1.11 -6.75
CA SER A 188 3.61 1.97 -6.75
C SER A 188 3.83 2.57 -8.12
N ALA A 189 4.02 3.91 -8.16
CA ALA A 189 4.22 4.66 -9.40
C ALA A 189 4.95 5.99 -9.13
N GLU A 190 5.65 6.54 -10.13
CA GLU A 190 6.39 7.79 -10.00
C GLU A 190 5.65 9.01 -10.57
N TYR A 191 4.49 8.85 -11.20
CA TYR A 191 3.82 9.92 -11.93
C TYR A 191 3.25 11.06 -11.06
N TYR A 192 3.03 10.83 -9.75
CA TYR A 192 2.53 11.89 -8.85
C TYR A 192 3.61 12.59 -8.05
N ARG A 193 4.68 11.90 -7.67
CA ARG A 193 5.70 12.39 -6.75
C ARG A 193 7.08 12.53 -7.37
N GLY A 194 7.20 12.28 -8.69
CA GLY A 194 8.50 12.20 -9.35
C GLY A 194 9.29 10.96 -8.90
N ARG A 195 10.59 10.97 -9.16
CA ARG A 195 11.51 9.88 -8.82
C ARG A 195 11.76 9.78 -7.32
N HIS A 196 10.88 9.11 -6.59
CA HIS A 196 10.94 8.95 -5.14
C HIS A 196 11.14 7.50 -4.68
N ILE A 197 11.18 6.55 -5.61
CA ILE A 197 11.45 5.13 -5.35
C ILE A 197 12.93 4.89 -5.63
N TYR A 198 13.66 4.46 -4.59
CA TYR A 198 15.10 4.25 -4.65
C TYR A 198 15.44 2.76 -4.56
N ASP A 199 16.40 2.33 -5.37
CA ASP A 199 17.01 1.00 -5.24
C ASP A 199 18.00 1.02 -4.07
N GLY A 200 17.69 0.28 -3.03
CA GLY A 200 18.50 0.19 -1.81
C GLY A 200 19.92 -0.31 -2.06
N ARG A 201 20.13 -1.13 -3.09
CA ARG A 201 21.46 -1.67 -3.49
C ARG A 201 22.41 -0.58 -4.00
N THR A 202 21.86 0.46 -4.59
CA THR A 202 22.64 1.51 -5.26
C THR A 202 22.48 2.88 -4.63
N GLY A 203 21.42 3.10 -3.83
CA GLY A 203 21.03 4.40 -3.31
C GLY A 203 20.55 5.38 -4.37
N LYS A 204 20.25 4.91 -5.60
CA LYS A 204 19.80 5.73 -6.73
C LYS A 204 18.32 5.49 -7.01
N PRO A 205 17.62 6.43 -7.67
CA PRO A 205 16.27 6.19 -8.16
C PRO A 205 16.20 4.92 -9.00
N ALA A 206 15.12 4.16 -8.86
CA ALA A 206 14.87 2.95 -9.63
C ALA A 206 14.93 3.23 -11.14
N ALA A 207 15.46 2.27 -11.90
CA ALA A 207 15.71 2.41 -13.34
C ALA A 207 15.26 1.17 -14.13
N SER A 208 14.27 0.43 -13.63
CA SER A 208 13.74 -0.80 -14.25
C SER A 208 12.92 -0.59 -15.53
N GLY A 209 12.66 0.67 -15.89
CA GLY A 209 11.78 1.01 -17.02
C GLY A 209 10.28 0.80 -16.72
N VAL A 210 9.92 0.61 -15.45
CA VAL A 210 8.54 0.48 -14.99
C VAL A 210 7.96 1.87 -14.70
N LYS A 211 6.73 2.15 -15.13
CA LYS A 211 5.95 3.36 -14.78
C LYS A 211 5.05 3.13 -13.58
N SER A 212 4.42 1.96 -13.51
CA SER A 212 3.61 1.57 -12.35
C SER A 212 3.60 0.05 -12.17
N VAL A 213 3.46 -0.37 -10.91
CA VAL A 213 3.21 -1.76 -10.55
C VAL A 213 2.01 -1.80 -9.61
N THR A 214 1.04 -2.61 -9.97
CA THR A 214 -0.13 -2.91 -9.13
C THR A 214 -0.05 -4.36 -8.67
N VAL A 215 -0.15 -4.58 -7.36
CA VAL A 215 -0.12 -5.89 -6.72
C VAL A 215 -1.45 -6.14 -6.02
N LEU A 216 -2.04 -7.30 -6.27
CA LEU A 216 -3.21 -7.84 -5.58
C LEU A 216 -2.75 -9.01 -4.71
N CYS A 217 -3.07 -8.98 -3.43
CA CYS A 217 -2.90 -10.10 -2.51
C CYS A 217 -3.86 -9.98 -1.31
N ARG A 218 -3.72 -10.81 -0.27
CA ARG A 218 -4.60 -10.75 0.90
C ARG A 218 -4.23 -9.66 1.91
N SER A 219 -2.96 -9.34 2.05
CA SER A 219 -2.49 -8.30 2.97
C SER A 219 -2.17 -7.02 2.22
N ALA A 220 -2.73 -5.89 2.67
CA ALA A 220 -2.42 -4.58 2.11
C ALA A 220 -0.97 -4.18 2.41
N MET A 221 -0.43 -4.55 3.58
CA MET A 221 0.97 -4.37 3.93
C MET A 221 1.89 -5.12 2.96
N GLN A 222 1.58 -6.38 2.66
CA GLN A 222 2.34 -7.17 1.70
C GLN A 222 2.25 -6.57 0.28
N ALA A 223 1.05 -6.16 -0.15
CA ALA A 223 0.85 -5.53 -1.45
C ALA A 223 1.65 -4.22 -1.59
N ASP A 224 1.66 -3.35 -0.56
CA ASP A 224 2.41 -2.07 -0.55
C ASP A 224 3.91 -2.32 -0.68
N GLY A 225 4.48 -3.19 0.17
CA GLY A 225 5.91 -3.53 0.12
C GLY A 225 6.32 -4.19 -1.20
N LEU A 226 5.52 -5.16 -1.67
CA LEU A 226 5.78 -5.83 -2.94
C LEU A 226 5.68 -4.87 -4.13
N SER A 227 4.66 -4.01 -4.20
CA SER A 227 4.53 -3.09 -5.33
C SER A 227 5.77 -2.19 -5.49
N THR A 228 6.35 -1.73 -4.37
CA THR A 228 7.61 -0.98 -4.38
C THR A 228 8.80 -1.85 -4.79
N THR A 229 8.91 -3.05 -4.22
CA THR A 229 10.00 -3.99 -4.55
C THR A 229 9.99 -4.35 -6.03
N LEU A 230 8.83 -4.71 -6.56
CA LEU A 230 8.66 -5.11 -7.96
C LEU A 230 8.87 -3.93 -8.92
N PHE A 231 8.54 -2.70 -8.49
CA PHE A 231 8.85 -1.49 -9.25
C PHE A 231 10.38 -1.32 -9.43
N ILE A 232 11.17 -1.61 -8.37
CA ILE A 232 12.62 -1.52 -8.41
C ILE A 232 13.22 -2.63 -9.30
N LEU A 233 12.76 -3.87 -9.12
CA LEU A 233 13.31 -5.04 -9.81
C LEU A 233 12.88 -5.16 -11.27
N GLY A 234 11.71 -4.63 -11.63
CA GLY A 234 11.09 -4.87 -12.92
C GLY A 234 10.42 -6.25 -13.04
N PRO A 235 9.80 -6.55 -14.20
CA PRO A 235 8.93 -7.73 -14.32
C PRO A 235 9.70 -9.07 -14.22
N GLU A 236 10.88 -9.19 -14.80
CA GLU A 236 11.62 -10.45 -14.83
C GLU A 236 12.13 -10.85 -13.43
N GLU A 237 12.97 -10.01 -12.81
CA GLU A 237 13.49 -10.28 -11.47
C GLU A 237 12.37 -10.29 -10.43
N GLY A 238 11.39 -9.41 -10.57
CA GLY A 238 10.26 -9.30 -9.65
C GLY A 238 9.36 -10.52 -9.66
N MET A 239 9.01 -11.06 -10.81
CA MET A 239 8.22 -12.29 -10.91
C MET A 239 8.99 -13.50 -10.39
N ALA A 240 10.30 -13.61 -10.69
CA ALA A 240 11.15 -14.66 -10.14
C ALA A 240 11.23 -14.60 -8.60
N LEU A 241 11.24 -13.40 -8.02
CA LEU A 241 11.20 -13.22 -6.56
C LEU A 241 9.89 -13.77 -5.97
N THR A 242 8.73 -13.40 -6.54
CA THR A 242 7.43 -13.87 -6.02
C THR A 242 7.29 -15.38 -6.13
N GLU A 243 7.76 -15.99 -7.21
CA GLU A 243 7.77 -17.45 -7.40
C GLU A 243 8.69 -18.15 -6.40
N LYS A 244 9.94 -17.67 -6.27
CA LYS A 244 10.96 -18.23 -5.37
C LYS A 244 10.48 -18.28 -3.91
N HIS A 245 9.74 -17.25 -3.47
CA HIS A 245 9.26 -17.15 -2.09
C HIS A 245 7.81 -17.62 -1.91
N GLY A 246 7.19 -18.20 -2.95
CA GLY A 246 5.83 -18.74 -2.90
C GLY A 246 4.77 -17.69 -2.54
N VAL A 247 4.95 -16.44 -3.03
CA VAL A 247 4.03 -15.36 -2.73
C VAL A 247 2.78 -15.47 -3.59
N GLU A 248 1.64 -15.70 -2.95
CA GLU A 248 0.34 -15.73 -3.64
C GLU A 248 -0.11 -14.29 -3.95
N CYS A 249 0.14 -13.84 -5.17
CA CYS A 249 -0.27 -12.51 -5.63
C CYS A 249 -0.59 -12.50 -7.13
N SER A 250 -1.32 -11.47 -7.57
CA SER A 250 -1.40 -11.11 -8.99
C SER A 250 -0.76 -9.75 -9.17
N VAL A 251 -0.03 -9.58 -10.26
CA VAL A 251 0.77 -8.39 -10.54
C VAL A 251 0.46 -7.86 -11.92
N LEU A 252 0.38 -6.54 -12.04
CA LEU A 252 0.33 -5.82 -13.32
C LEU A 252 1.45 -4.78 -13.34
N PHE A 253 2.38 -4.91 -14.29
CA PHE A 253 3.36 -3.89 -14.63
C PHE A 253 2.90 -3.08 -15.83
N VAL A 254 3.04 -1.77 -15.76
CA VAL A 254 2.95 -0.86 -16.91
C VAL A 254 4.35 -0.32 -17.17
N MET A 255 4.88 -0.60 -18.35
CA MET A 255 6.24 -0.25 -18.73
C MET A 255 6.32 1.14 -19.38
N ALA A 256 7.51 1.73 -19.38
CA ALA A 256 7.76 3.02 -20.02
C ALA A 256 7.53 3.02 -21.55
N ASP A 257 7.62 1.87 -22.20
CA ASP A 257 7.32 1.68 -23.62
C ASP A 257 5.85 1.34 -23.91
N GLY A 258 4.98 1.39 -22.89
CA GLY A 258 3.56 1.11 -23.00
C GLY A 258 3.17 -0.37 -22.90
N ARG A 259 4.14 -1.29 -22.84
CA ARG A 259 3.82 -2.71 -22.62
C ARG A 259 3.20 -2.94 -21.24
N ARG A 260 2.28 -3.90 -21.18
CA ARG A 260 1.66 -4.39 -19.95
C ARG A 260 2.09 -5.83 -19.72
N VAL A 261 2.62 -6.12 -18.52
CA VAL A 261 3.08 -7.47 -18.15
C VAL A 261 2.28 -7.91 -16.93
N CYS A 262 1.58 -9.04 -17.03
CA CYS A 262 0.72 -9.57 -15.96
C CYS A 262 1.25 -10.91 -15.44
N GLY A 263 1.07 -11.13 -14.14
CA GLY A 263 1.20 -12.42 -13.46
C GLY A 263 -0.02 -12.72 -12.59
N GLY A 264 -0.31 -14.01 -12.32
CA GLY A 264 -1.39 -14.44 -11.42
C GLY A 264 -2.82 -14.37 -11.97
N GLY A 265 -3.04 -13.81 -13.17
CA GLY A 265 -4.26 -13.97 -13.97
C GLY A 265 -5.54 -13.28 -13.48
N ARG A 266 -5.48 -12.34 -12.51
CA ARG A 266 -6.67 -11.68 -11.92
C ARG A 266 -7.04 -10.35 -12.60
N PHE A 267 -6.12 -9.70 -13.31
CA PHE A 267 -6.37 -8.42 -13.97
C PHE A 267 -7.03 -8.62 -15.32
N SER A 268 -8.13 -7.90 -15.56
CA SER A 268 -8.76 -7.75 -16.89
C SER A 268 -8.19 -6.50 -17.53
N LEU A 269 -7.43 -6.66 -18.62
CA LEU A 269 -6.86 -5.53 -19.38
C LEU A 269 -7.95 -4.86 -20.21
N ASP A 270 -7.93 -3.52 -20.26
CA ASP A 270 -8.81 -2.69 -21.11
C ASP A 270 -8.19 -2.48 -22.49
#